data_5e5d2c1c10f64925982c591dc058088e
#
_entry.id   5e5d2c1c10f64925982c591dc058088e
#
_cell.length_a   1.000
_cell.length_b   1.000
_cell.length_c   1.000
_cell.angle_alpha   90.00
_cell.angle_beta   90.00
_cell.angle_gamma   90.00
#
_symmetry.space_group_name_H-M   'P 1'
#
loop_
_entity.id
_entity.type
_entity.pdbx_description
1 polymer ?
#
loop_
_entity_poly.entity_id
_entity_poly.type
_entity_poly.pdbx_seq_one_letter_code
_entity_poly.pdbx_strand_id
1 'polypeptide(L)'
;MNVPGTLILSRPDNLGDAVVTLPMAGWIKQHAPGTRIIALARRYTEPVWRACDHIDDVLILEDLREAGEATAVQQLRDKRADAIVHVFPQREVARWAKTAGIPRRIGTSHRWWHWATCNERVSFSRRRSNLHEAALNIKLLAPFGVPMPDSTNDLVPFIGLRVPQPSAVVAAFLRKDRLNIILHPLKASGVDWGLGNFAKLITLLDPARYHCILTGTAAEAGQYRKVLPVGLPHVTDTGGKLPLADLMALIGASDALVAASTGPLHIAAALGIRTIGLFSLQRPIHPGRWAPLGRDAHVLVNDGHCAKCAKGLACDGIKQIAPERVLALLPR
;
A
#
# COMPACT_ATOMS: atom_id res chain seq x y z
N MET A 1 9.97 23.00 -15.17
CA MET A 1 9.93 21.55 -14.91
C MET A 1 10.53 20.83 -16.12
N ASN A 2 11.39 19.84 -15.88
CA ASN A 2 12.02 19.03 -16.94
C ASN A 2 11.66 17.55 -16.68
N VAL A 3 10.35 17.24 -16.81
CA VAL A 3 9.82 15.90 -16.64
C VAL A 3 10.03 15.12 -17.93
N PRO A 4 10.54 13.87 -17.87
CA PRO A 4 10.84 13.07 -19.07
C PRO A 4 9.58 12.64 -19.81
N GLY A 5 9.70 12.35 -21.12
CA GLY A 5 8.61 11.78 -21.92
C GLY A 5 8.24 10.36 -21.50
N THR A 6 9.24 9.54 -21.16
CA THR A 6 9.03 8.17 -20.62
C THR A 6 9.80 7.98 -19.33
N LEU A 7 9.11 7.57 -18.27
CA LEU A 7 9.64 7.41 -16.93
C LEU A 7 9.36 6.03 -16.35
N ILE A 8 10.38 5.37 -15.81
CA ILE A 8 10.22 4.13 -15.02
C ILE A 8 10.18 4.49 -13.52
N LEU A 9 9.12 4.08 -12.82
CA LEU A 9 9.02 4.10 -11.36
C LEU A 9 9.35 2.71 -10.81
N SER A 10 10.52 2.54 -10.21
CA SER A 10 10.95 1.25 -9.66
C SER A 10 10.55 1.14 -8.19
N ARG A 11 9.51 0.35 -7.91
CA ARG A 11 8.98 0.07 -6.56
C ARG A 11 8.70 -1.43 -6.35
N PRO A 12 9.69 -2.31 -6.48
CA PRO A 12 9.50 -3.75 -6.34
C PRO A 12 9.61 -4.22 -4.88
N ASP A 13 8.73 -3.74 -4.01
CA ASP A 13 8.68 -4.14 -2.59
C ASP A 13 7.25 -4.54 -2.15
N ASN A 14 6.74 -4.08 -1.02
CA ASN A 14 5.51 -4.59 -0.43
C ASN A 14 4.25 -3.93 -1.00
N LEU A 15 3.09 -4.58 -0.78
CA LEU A 15 1.80 -4.16 -1.29
C LEU A 15 1.40 -2.74 -0.82
N GLY A 16 1.52 -2.47 0.49
CA GLY A 16 1.23 -1.14 1.03
C GLY A 16 2.13 -0.06 0.43
N ASP A 17 3.42 -0.40 0.23
CA ASP A 17 4.40 0.47 -0.42
C ASP A 17 4.04 0.78 -1.88
N ALA A 18 3.53 -0.21 -2.62
CA ALA A 18 3.04 -0.02 -3.98
C ALA A 18 1.88 0.99 -3.99
N VAL A 19 0.86 0.78 -3.15
CA VAL A 19 -0.33 1.65 -3.09
C VAL A 19 0.02 3.09 -2.73
N VAL A 20 0.86 3.33 -1.71
CA VAL A 20 1.26 4.70 -1.32
C VAL A 20 2.21 5.35 -2.33
N THR A 21 2.61 4.63 -3.38
CA THR A 21 3.40 5.18 -4.49
C THR A 21 2.52 5.60 -5.67
N LEU A 22 1.29 5.09 -5.80
CA LEU A 22 0.38 5.45 -6.90
C LEU A 22 0.18 6.98 -7.04
N PRO A 23 0.00 7.76 -5.95
CA PRO A 23 -0.14 9.20 -6.05
C PRO A 23 1.05 9.89 -6.71
N MET A 24 2.26 9.30 -6.64
CA MET A 24 3.45 9.83 -7.33
C MET A 24 3.26 9.83 -8.84
N ALA A 25 2.65 8.77 -9.40
CA ALA A 25 2.34 8.71 -10.83
C ALA A 25 1.29 9.76 -11.23
N GLY A 26 0.20 9.87 -10.47
CA GLY A 26 -0.82 10.90 -10.72
C GLY A 26 -0.29 12.32 -10.59
N TRP A 27 0.58 12.57 -9.60
CA TRP A 27 1.23 13.86 -9.41
C TRP A 27 2.14 14.25 -10.58
N ILE A 28 2.85 13.25 -11.18
CA ILE A 28 3.61 13.45 -12.42
C ILE A 28 2.66 13.80 -13.56
N LYS A 29 1.59 13.04 -13.78
CA LYS A 29 0.60 13.27 -14.84
C LYS A 29 -0.08 14.65 -14.71
N GLN A 30 -0.30 15.14 -13.48
CA GLN A 30 -0.83 16.48 -13.24
C GLN A 30 0.11 17.59 -13.76
N HIS A 31 1.41 17.40 -13.62
CA HIS A 31 2.40 18.42 -13.99
C HIS A 31 2.99 18.22 -15.38
N ALA A 32 2.88 17.02 -15.92
CA ALA A 32 3.35 16.62 -17.23
C ALA A 32 2.44 15.53 -17.83
N PRO A 33 1.25 15.87 -18.35
CA PRO A 33 0.23 14.91 -18.78
C PRO A 33 0.70 13.94 -19.88
N GLY A 34 1.67 14.38 -20.73
CA GLY A 34 2.23 13.57 -21.81
C GLY A 34 3.26 12.52 -21.37
N THR A 35 3.67 12.49 -20.09
CA THR A 35 4.66 11.53 -19.61
C THR A 35 4.08 10.11 -19.61
N ARG A 36 4.73 9.18 -20.31
CA ARG A 36 4.47 7.75 -20.20
C ARG A 36 5.12 7.19 -18.95
N ILE A 37 4.35 6.55 -18.07
CA ILE A 37 4.82 6.02 -16.79
C ILE A 37 4.79 4.50 -16.80
N ILE A 38 5.94 3.88 -16.56
CA ILE A 38 6.12 2.43 -16.48
C ILE A 38 6.45 2.07 -15.03
N ALA A 39 5.65 1.19 -14.41
CA ALA A 39 5.98 0.65 -13.10
C ALA A 39 6.92 -0.54 -13.23
N LEU A 40 8.02 -0.58 -12.46
CA LEU A 40 8.80 -1.79 -12.25
C LEU A 40 8.44 -2.32 -10.86
N ALA A 41 7.75 -3.45 -10.81
CA ALA A 41 7.01 -3.97 -9.68
C ALA A 41 7.34 -5.44 -9.41
N ARG A 42 6.85 -5.97 -8.29
CA ARG A 42 6.83 -7.40 -8.02
C ARG A 42 5.56 -8.03 -8.62
N ARG A 43 5.66 -9.31 -9.01
CA ARG A 43 4.54 -10.07 -9.59
C ARG A 43 3.29 -10.04 -8.70
N TYR A 44 3.43 -10.22 -7.40
CA TYR A 44 2.28 -10.23 -6.49
C TYR A 44 1.62 -8.85 -6.31
N THR A 45 2.29 -7.72 -6.63
CA THR A 45 1.72 -6.37 -6.56
C THR A 45 1.21 -5.87 -7.92
N GLU A 46 1.45 -6.61 -9.00
CA GLU A 46 1.07 -6.25 -10.38
C GLU A 46 -0.40 -5.81 -10.52
N PRO A 47 -1.40 -6.49 -9.90
CA PRO A 47 -2.80 -6.09 -10.02
C PRO A 47 -3.06 -4.65 -9.58
N VAL A 48 -2.36 -4.15 -8.57
CA VAL A 48 -2.49 -2.76 -8.09
C VAL A 48 -1.98 -1.77 -9.14
N TRP A 49 -0.82 -2.05 -9.73
CA TRP A 49 -0.23 -1.18 -10.74
C TRP A 49 -1.05 -1.14 -12.02
N ARG A 50 -1.55 -2.29 -12.48
CA ARG A 50 -2.42 -2.38 -13.66
C ARG A 50 -3.79 -1.75 -13.48
N ALA A 51 -4.28 -1.68 -12.24
CA ALA A 51 -5.55 -1.02 -11.93
C ALA A 51 -5.42 0.50 -11.74
N CYS A 52 -4.23 1.08 -11.87
CA CYS A 52 -4.01 2.51 -11.70
C CYS A 52 -4.10 3.25 -13.05
N ASP A 53 -4.94 4.28 -13.14
CA ASP A 53 -5.16 5.10 -14.35
C ASP A 53 -3.91 5.85 -14.82
N HIS A 54 -2.95 6.06 -13.91
CA HIS A 54 -1.75 6.82 -14.17
C HIS A 54 -0.56 5.98 -14.62
N ILE A 55 -0.71 4.66 -14.69
CA ILE A 55 0.33 3.71 -15.11
C ILE A 55 0.03 3.21 -16.52
N ASP A 56 0.95 3.43 -17.42
CA ASP A 56 0.79 3.07 -18.84
C ASP A 56 1.32 1.67 -19.15
N ASP A 57 2.26 1.13 -18.33
CA ASP A 57 2.87 -0.18 -18.54
C ASP A 57 3.47 -0.73 -17.24
N VAL A 58 3.64 -2.05 -17.15
CA VAL A 58 4.21 -2.70 -15.96
C VAL A 58 5.30 -3.68 -16.37
N LEU A 59 6.48 -3.55 -15.76
CA LEU A 59 7.58 -4.51 -15.80
C LEU A 59 7.59 -5.30 -14.48
N ILE A 60 7.75 -6.60 -14.58
CA ILE A 60 7.78 -7.50 -13.40
C ILE A 60 9.22 -7.89 -13.09
N LEU A 61 9.66 -7.61 -11.86
CA LEU A 61 11.03 -7.86 -11.44
C LEU A 61 11.39 -9.35 -11.51
N GLU A 62 10.47 -10.23 -11.13
CA GLU A 62 10.66 -11.68 -11.19
C GLU A 62 10.86 -12.15 -12.63
N ASP A 63 10.10 -11.64 -13.61
CA ASP A 63 10.26 -11.97 -15.03
C ASP A 63 11.64 -11.53 -15.56
N LEU A 64 12.07 -10.32 -15.16
CA LEU A 64 13.40 -9.81 -15.53
C LEU A 64 14.53 -10.70 -14.97
N ARG A 65 14.37 -11.19 -13.74
CA ARG A 65 15.34 -12.10 -13.10
C ARG A 65 15.38 -13.47 -13.77
N GLU A 66 14.20 -14.04 -14.05
CA GLU A 66 14.05 -15.34 -14.72
C GLU A 66 14.63 -15.32 -16.13
N ALA A 67 14.48 -14.20 -16.85
CA ALA A 67 15.04 -14.02 -18.19
C ALA A 67 16.56 -13.83 -18.23
N GLY A 68 17.19 -13.57 -17.08
CA GLY A 68 18.62 -13.32 -16.96
C GLY A 68 19.04 -11.87 -17.25
N GLU A 69 20.23 -11.49 -16.77
CA GLU A 69 20.69 -10.09 -16.76
C GLU A 69 20.75 -9.44 -18.17
N ALA A 70 21.26 -10.16 -19.16
CA ALA A 70 21.39 -9.62 -20.53
C ALA A 70 20.01 -9.28 -21.11
N THR A 71 19.04 -10.18 -20.94
CA THR A 71 17.65 -9.98 -21.39
C THR A 71 16.96 -8.88 -20.60
N ALA A 72 17.15 -8.83 -19.27
CA ALA A 72 16.60 -7.77 -18.42
C ALA A 72 17.10 -6.38 -18.85
N VAL A 73 18.40 -6.25 -19.14
CA VAL A 73 19.00 -5.02 -19.66
C VAL A 73 18.39 -4.66 -21.02
N GLN A 74 18.22 -5.64 -21.92
CA GLN A 74 17.62 -5.40 -23.23
C GLN A 74 16.15 -4.95 -23.11
N GLN A 75 15.35 -5.61 -22.25
CA GLN A 75 13.97 -5.22 -22.01
C GLN A 75 13.86 -3.79 -21.45
N LEU A 76 14.77 -3.38 -20.54
CA LEU A 76 14.82 -2.00 -20.06
C LEU A 76 15.18 -1.00 -21.17
N ARG A 77 16.10 -1.37 -22.07
CA ARG A 77 16.50 -0.56 -23.22
C ARG A 77 15.35 -0.38 -24.22
N ASP A 78 14.58 -1.45 -24.47
CA ASP A 78 13.44 -1.46 -25.39
C ASP A 78 12.29 -0.55 -24.93
N LYS A 79 12.19 -0.27 -23.62
CA LYS A 79 11.23 0.70 -23.09
C LYS A 79 11.55 2.14 -23.47
N ARG A 80 12.77 2.43 -23.94
CA ARG A 80 13.25 3.76 -24.35
C ARG A 80 12.96 4.83 -23.30
N ALA A 81 13.14 4.46 -22.01
CA ALA A 81 12.88 5.38 -20.93
C ALA A 81 13.96 6.46 -20.83
N ASP A 82 13.52 7.71 -20.74
CA ASP A 82 14.41 8.87 -20.54
C ASP A 82 14.93 8.93 -19.10
N ALA A 83 14.15 8.39 -18.16
CA ALA A 83 14.53 8.36 -16.76
C ALA A 83 13.99 7.12 -16.01
N ILE A 84 14.69 6.77 -14.93
CA ILE A 84 14.23 5.82 -13.91
C ILE A 84 14.36 6.45 -12.53
N VAL A 85 13.31 6.32 -11.70
CA VAL A 85 13.33 6.69 -10.29
C VAL A 85 13.32 5.43 -9.44
N HIS A 86 14.39 5.20 -8.68
CA HIS A 86 14.49 4.08 -7.74
C HIS A 86 13.77 4.43 -6.43
N VAL A 87 12.43 4.31 -6.44
CA VAL A 87 11.57 4.59 -5.28
C VAL A 87 11.90 3.61 -4.15
N PHE A 88 12.02 2.33 -4.49
CA PHE A 88 12.66 1.33 -3.64
C PHE A 88 14.02 0.93 -4.23
N PRO A 89 15.13 1.12 -3.48
CA PRO A 89 16.47 0.92 -4.02
C PRO A 89 16.83 -0.56 -4.10
N GLN A 90 16.77 -1.14 -5.30
CA GLN A 90 17.28 -2.47 -5.63
C GLN A 90 18.61 -2.35 -6.38
N ARG A 91 19.68 -3.00 -5.86
CA ARG A 91 21.02 -2.90 -6.42
C ARG A 91 21.10 -3.42 -7.85
N GLU A 92 20.47 -4.55 -8.12
CA GLU A 92 20.44 -5.18 -9.47
C GLU A 92 19.74 -4.29 -10.49
N VAL A 93 18.53 -3.76 -10.16
CA VAL A 93 17.78 -2.88 -11.04
C VAL A 93 18.56 -1.60 -11.35
N ALA A 94 19.24 -1.04 -10.35
CA ALA A 94 20.08 0.15 -10.55
C ALA A 94 21.27 -0.14 -11.50
N ARG A 95 21.87 -1.33 -11.41
CA ARG A 95 22.92 -1.79 -12.32
C ARG A 95 22.37 -2.00 -13.73
N TRP A 96 21.27 -2.71 -13.89
CA TRP A 96 20.62 -2.94 -15.17
C TRP A 96 20.22 -1.63 -15.87
N ALA A 97 19.65 -0.68 -15.13
CA ALA A 97 19.30 0.63 -15.66
C ALA A 97 20.51 1.42 -16.19
N LYS A 98 21.66 1.33 -15.50
CA LYS A 98 22.93 1.92 -15.95
C LYS A 98 23.43 1.23 -17.23
N THR A 99 23.46 -0.11 -17.25
CA THR A 99 23.91 -0.89 -18.42
C THR A 99 22.97 -0.75 -19.61
N ALA A 100 21.64 -0.59 -19.38
CA ALA A 100 20.67 -0.28 -20.42
C ALA A 100 20.85 1.12 -21.03
N GLY A 101 21.65 2.00 -20.39
CA GLY A 101 21.92 3.35 -20.88
C GLY A 101 20.80 4.34 -20.60
N ILE A 102 19.91 4.09 -19.60
CA ILE A 102 18.84 5.05 -19.26
C ILE A 102 19.52 6.38 -18.86
N PRO A 103 19.19 7.51 -19.53
CA PRO A 103 19.95 8.76 -19.37
C PRO A 103 19.94 9.32 -17.96
N ARG A 104 18.74 9.41 -17.34
CA ARG A 104 18.58 9.97 -15.99
C ARG A 104 18.22 8.85 -15.02
N ARG A 105 19.03 8.64 -14.01
CA ARG A 105 18.88 7.58 -13.02
C ARG A 105 18.86 8.18 -11.62
N ILE A 106 17.65 8.33 -11.08
CA ILE A 106 17.38 9.03 -9.83
C ILE A 106 17.35 8.00 -8.69
N GLY A 107 18.11 8.27 -7.62
CA GLY A 107 18.12 7.43 -6.43
C GLY A 107 18.34 8.25 -5.17
N THR A 108 18.44 7.57 -4.00
CA THR A 108 18.76 8.24 -2.74
C THR A 108 20.28 8.27 -2.52
N SER A 109 20.79 9.32 -1.86
CA SER A 109 22.21 9.42 -1.49
C SER A 109 22.64 8.41 -0.40
N HIS A 110 21.68 7.77 0.29
CA HIS A 110 21.94 6.86 1.42
C HIS A 110 22.25 5.40 1.02
N ARG A 111 22.33 5.12 -0.27
CA ARG A 111 22.71 3.80 -0.78
C ARG A 111 24.03 3.92 -1.52
N TRP A 112 25.11 3.28 -1.02
CA TRP A 112 26.45 3.37 -1.60
C TRP A 112 26.50 2.98 -3.09
N TRP A 113 25.70 1.98 -3.51
CA TRP A 113 25.66 1.58 -4.94
C TRP A 113 24.99 2.62 -5.84
N HIS A 114 24.14 3.52 -5.31
CA HIS A 114 23.59 4.63 -6.09
C HIS A 114 24.67 5.65 -6.51
N TRP A 115 25.79 5.73 -5.78
CA TRP A 115 26.91 6.57 -6.19
C TRP A 115 27.58 6.07 -7.47
N ALA A 116 27.54 4.76 -7.73
CA ALA A 116 28.07 4.13 -8.94
C ALA A 116 27.05 3.98 -10.08
N THR A 117 25.74 3.95 -9.76
CA THR A 117 24.68 3.59 -10.73
C THR A 117 23.73 4.74 -11.04
N CYS A 118 23.48 5.67 -10.11
CA CYS A 118 22.61 6.83 -10.32
C CYS A 118 23.44 8.08 -10.55
N ASN A 119 23.06 8.87 -11.57
CA ASN A 119 23.70 10.15 -11.85
C ASN A 119 22.99 11.33 -11.17
N GLU A 120 21.77 11.14 -10.67
CA GLU A 120 21.03 12.12 -9.88
C GLU A 120 20.63 11.48 -8.53
N ARG A 121 20.94 12.17 -7.41
CA ARG A 121 20.71 11.62 -6.06
C ARG A 121 20.03 12.64 -5.17
N VAL A 122 18.92 12.21 -4.56
CA VAL A 122 18.17 13.04 -3.61
C VAL A 122 18.52 12.65 -2.18
N SER A 123 18.89 13.65 -1.36
CA SER A 123 19.27 13.43 0.02
C SER A 123 18.08 13.62 0.97
N PHE A 124 17.59 12.52 1.53
CA PHE A 124 16.62 12.51 2.63
C PHE A 124 16.64 11.15 3.34
N SER A 125 16.27 11.14 4.61
CA SER A 125 16.19 9.91 5.40
C SER A 125 14.75 9.52 5.67
N ARG A 126 14.30 8.38 5.14
CA ARG A 126 12.98 7.80 5.48
C ARG A 126 12.86 7.47 6.97
N ARG A 127 13.97 7.08 7.62
CA ARG A 127 13.99 6.71 9.06
C ARG A 127 13.80 7.91 9.98
N ARG A 128 14.34 9.07 9.59
CA ARG A 128 14.34 10.29 10.42
C ARG A 128 13.25 11.30 10.01
N SER A 129 12.49 11.02 8.98
CA SER A 129 11.45 11.93 8.47
C SER A 129 10.18 11.81 9.29
N ASN A 130 9.46 12.93 9.41
CA ASN A 130 8.10 12.99 9.92
C ASN A 130 7.05 12.99 8.79
N LEU A 131 7.50 13.01 7.52
CA LEU A 131 6.61 13.03 6.38
C LEU A 131 6.02 11.64 6.12
N HIS A 132 4.81 11.65 5.57
CA HIS A 132 4.15 10.46 5.07
C HIS A 132 4.96 9.81 3.94
N GLU A 133 4.88 8.47 3.80
CA GLU A 133 5.65 7.73 2.79
C GLU A 133 5.33 8.19 1.37
N ALA A 134 4.06 8.53 1.05
CA ALA A 134 3.68 9.10 -0.24
C ALA A 134 4.40 10.43 -0.54
N ALA A 135 4.45 11.34 0.43
CA ALA A 135 5.18 12.60 0.29
C ALA A 135 6.69 12.39 0.14
N LEU A 136 7.26 11.39 0.83
CA LEU A 136 8.67 11.00 0.67
C LEU A 136 8.96 10.45 -0.73
N ASN A 137 8.00 9.79 -1.36
CA ASN A 137 8.12 9.34 -2.75
C ASN A 137 8.17 10.55 -3.70
N ILE A 138 7.32 11.57 -3.49
CA ILE A 138 7.34 12.80 -4.30
C ILE A 138 8.69 13.53 -4.22
N LYS A 139 9.39 13.50 -3.07
CA LYS A 139 10.74 14.10 -2.95
C LYS A 139 11.71 13.59 -4.00
N LEU A 140 11.58 12.35 -4.46
CA LEU A 140 12.44 11.80 -5.51
C LEU A 140 12.24 12.46 -6.87
N LEU A 141 11.18 13.25 -7.05
CA LEU A 141 10.90 13.99 -8.27
C LEU A 141 11.58 15.38 -8.31
N ALA A 142 12.26 15.79 -7.22
CA ALA A 142 12.95 17.07 -7.16
C ALA A 142 13.89 17.35 -8.35
N PRO A 143 14.65 16.35 -8.89
CA PRO A 143 15.51 16.59 -10.06
C PRO A 143 14.73 16.98 -11.33
N PHE A 144 13.43 16.70 -11.39
CA PHE A 144 12.56 17.12 -12.50
C PHE A 144 11.92 18.49 -12.28
N GLY A 145 12.12 19.12 -11.13
CA GLY A 145 11.48 20.38 -10.75
C GLY A 145 10.01 20.23 -10.42
N VAL A 146 9.53 19.02 -10.13
CA VAL A 146 8.14 18.77 -9.71
C VAL A 146 7.99 19.26 -8.26
N PRO A 147 6.98 20.11 -7.97
CA PRO A 147 6.80 20.64 -6.62
C PRO A 147 6.35 19.58 -5.63
N MET A 148 6.63 19.83 -4.35
CA MET A 148 6.04 19.07 -3.25
C MET A 148 4.57 19.51 -3.07
N PRO A 149 3.66 18.60 -2.67
CA PRO A 149 2.34 18.99 -2.21
C PRO A 149 2.43 19.77 -0.89
N ASP A 150 1.50 20.68 -0.65
CA ASP A 150 1.44 21.44 0.61
C ASP A 150 1.07 20.52 1.78
N SER A 151 0.20 19.55 1.54
CA SER A 151 -0.15 18.50 2.48
C SER A 151 -0.16 17.12 1.82
N THR A 152 -0.08 16.06 2.63
CA THR A 152 -0.21 14.69 2.11
C THR A 152 -1.62 14.44 1.53
N ASN A 153 -2.64 15.10 2.05
CA ASN A 153 -4.02 14.94 1.59
C ASN A 153 -4.23 15.47 0.16
N ASP A 154 -3.40 16.41 -0.30
CA ASP A 154 -3.43 16.92 -1.67
C ASP A 154 -3.09 15.81 -2.70
N LEU A 155 -2.50 14.74 -2.24
CA LEU A 155 -2.19 13.56 -3.07
C LEU A 155 -3.39 12.61 -3.27
N VAL A 156 -4.45 12.72 -2.46
CA VAL A 156 -5.62 11.83 -2.54
C VAL A 156 -6.28 11.82 -3.92
N PRO A 157 -6.51 12.97 -4.60
CA PRO A 157 -7.11 12.99 -5.94
C PRO A 157 -6.26 12.30 -7.01
N PHE A 158 -4.97 12.09 -6.74
CA PHE A 158 -3.99 11.56 -7.70
C PHE A 158 -3.67 10.08 -7.49
N ILE A 159 -4.41 9.35 -6.64
CA ILE A 159 -4.21 7.92 -6.41
C ILE A 159 -4.53 7.12 -7.68
N GLY A 160 -5.66 7.41 -8.34
CA GLY A 160 -6.05 6.82 -9.61
C GLY A 160 -6.30 5.30 -9.58
N LEU A 161 -6.49 4.70 -8.41
CA LEU A 161 -6.76 3.26 -8.31
C LEU A 161 -8.23 2.98 -8.65
N ARG A 162 -8.47 2.19 -9.70
CA ARG A 162 -9.82 1.77 -10.11
C ARG A 162 -10.32 0.62 -9.25
N VAL A 163 -11.61 0.64 -8.96
CA VAL A 163 -12.29 -0.50 -8.34
C VAL A 163 -12.47 -1.61 -9.39
N PRO A 164 -11.86 -2.79 -9.24
CA PRO A 164 -12.13 -3.91 -10.13
C PRO A 164 -13.57 -4.39 -9.99
N GLN A 165 -14.18 -4.84 -11.08
CA GLN A 165 -15.52 -5.44 -11.03
C GLN A 165 -15.46 -6.77 -10.27
N PRO A 166 -16.39 -7.00 -9.32
CA PRO A 166 -16.45 -8.26 -8.60
C PRO A 166 -16.79 -9.43 -9.54
N SER A 167 -15.99 -10.49 -9.48
CA SER A 167 -16.32 -11.77 -10.09
C SER A 167 -17.54 -12.41 -9.39
N ALA A 168 -18.17 -13.42 -10.01
CA ALA A 168 -19.25 -14.17 -9.37
C ALA A 168 -18.85 -14.79 -8.03
N VAL A 169 -17.57 -15.22 -7.91
CA VAL A 169 -17.00 -15.74 -6.66
C VAL A 169 -16.95 -14.65 -5.59
N VAL A 170 -16.49 -13.46 -5.93
CA VAL A 170 -16.43 -12.32 -5.01
C VAL A 170 -17.82 -11.87 -4.60
N ALA A 171 -18.76 -11.78 -5.55
CA ALA A 171 -20.14 -11.39 -5.29
C ALA A 171 -20.84 -12.34 -4.30
N ALA A 172 -20.51 -13.64 -4.33
CA ALA A 172 -21.08 -14.63 -3.41
C ALA A 172 -20.67 -14.41 -1.92
N PHE A 173 -19.60 -13.68 -1.66
CA PHE A 173 -19.16 -13.33 -0.30
C PHE A 173 -19.86 -12.08 0.26
N LEU A 174 -20.55 -11.31 -0.57
CA LEU A 174 -21.23 -10.08 -0.17
C LEU A 174 -22.70 -10.33 0.19
N ARG A 175 -23.26 -9.50 1.06
CA ARG A 175 -24.67 -9.46 1.40
C ARG A 175 -25.27 -8.11 0.95
N LYS A 176 -26.37 -8.16 0.23
CA LYS A 176 -27.06 -6.96 -0.26
C LYS A 176 -27.94 -6.28 0.80
N ASP A 177 -28.35 -7.05 1.80
CA ASP A 177 -29.24 -6.65 2.89
C ASP A 177 -28.50 -6.13 4.13
N ARG A 178 -27.17 -6.12 4.12
CA ARG A 178 -26.31 -5.75 5.26
C ARG A 178 -25.08 -4.99 4.81
N LEU A 179 -24.51 -4.22 5.72
CA LEU A 179 -23.22 -3.58 5.54
C LEU A 179 -22.09 -4.61 5.63
N ASN A 180 -21.31 -4.72 4.57
CA ASN A 180 -20.20 -5.65 4.44
C ASN A 180 -18.94 -5.06 5.05
N ILE A 181 -18.49 -5.58 6.19
CA ILE A 181 -17.33 -5.10 6.93
C ILE A 181 -16.19 -6.09 6.81
N ILE A 182 -15.13 -5.68 6.13
CA ILE A 182 -13.91 -6.49 6.05
C ILE A 182 -13.09 -6.32 7.32
N LEU A 183 -12.73 -7.43 7.95
CA LEU A 183 -11.73 -7.49 9.00
C LEU A 183 -10.49 -8.23 8.47
N HIS A 184 -9.33 -7.54 8.48
CA HIS A 184 -8.04 -8.12 8.11
C HIS A 184 -7.16 -8.22 9.36
N PRO A 185 -7.23 -9.35 10.10
CA PRO A 185 -6.81 -9.38 11.51
C PRO A 185 -5.31 -9.49 11.72
N LEU A 186 -4.56 -10.05 10.76
CA LEU A 186 -3.13 -10.30 10.89
C LEU A 186 -2.31 -9.46 9.91
N LYS A 187 -1.00 -9.43 10.13
CA LYS A 187 -0.04 -8.76 9.28
C LYS A 187 1.32 -9.45 9.30
N ALA A 188 2.08 -9.29 8.23
CA ALA A 188 3.36 -9.96 8.07
C ALA A 188 4.45 -9.47 9.03
N SER A 189 4.35 -8.26 9.59
CA SER A 189 5.41 -7.69 10.45
C SER A 189 4.87 -6.68 11.45
N GLY A 190 5.56 -6.58 12.59
CA GLY A 190 5.21 -5.66 13.68
C GLY A 190 4.09 -6.17 14.56
N VAL A 191 3.65 -5.35 15.54
CA VAL A 191 2.60 -5.70 16.49
C VAL A 191 1.23 -5.48 15.85
N ASP A 192 0.36 -6.49 15.90
CA ASP A 192 -1.05 -6.42 15.50
C ASP A 192 -1.95 -5.97 16.65
N TRP A 193 -3.25 -5.78 16.34
CA TRP A 193 -4.26 -5.40 17.33
C TRP A 193 -4.63 -6.54 18.30
N GLY A 194 -4.35 -7.79 17.91
CA GLY A 194 -4.65 -9.00 18.64
C GLY A 194 -5.99 -9.64 18.24
N LEU A 195 -5.95 -10.94 18.04
CA LEU A 195 -7.13 -11.72 17.61
C LEU A 195 -8.28 -11.65 18.64
N GLY A 196 -7.98 -11.51 19.94
CA GLY A 196 -9.00 -11.32 20.97
C GLY A 196 -9.83 -10.05 20.78
N ASN A 197 -9.22 -8.94 20.36
CA ASN A 197 -9.93 -7.70 20.06
C ASN A 197 -10.80 -7.84 18.82
N PHE A 198 -10.32 -8.53 17.76
CA PHE A 198 -11.14 -8.82 16.58
C PHE A 198 -12.32 -9.75 16.95
N ALA A 199 -12.11 -10.78 17.78
CA ALA A 199 -13.18 -11.65 18.26
C ALA A 199 -14.24 -10.84 19.02
N LYS A 200 -13.82 -9.95 19.93
CA LYS A 200 -14.74 -9.06 20.64
C LYS A 200 -15.49 -8.11 19.69
N LEU A 201 -14.79 -7.52 18.70
CA LEU A 201 -15.45 -6.67 17.70
C LEU A 201 -16.54 -7.45 16.94
N ILE A 202 -16.26 -8.69 16.49
CA ILE A 202 -17.24 -9.53 15.80
C ILE A 202 -18.48 -9.77 16.65
N THR A 203 -18.32 -10.01 17.97
CA THR A 203 -19.45 -10.22 18.88
C THR A 203 -20.24 -8.93 19.19
N LEU A 204 -19.64 -7.77 19.00
CA LEU A 204 -20.31 -6.46 19.16
C LEU A 204 -21.07 -6.03 17.90
N LEU A 205 -20.78 -6.62 16.74
CA LEU A 205 -21.50 -6.31 15.48
C LEU A 205 -22.93 -6.86 15.56
N ASP A 206 -23.91 -5.98 15.36
CA ASP A 206 -25.31 -6.39 15.18
C ASP A 206 -25.46 -7.25 13.92
N PRO A 207 -25.80 -8.55 14.04
CA PRO A 207 -25.89 -9.43 12.89
C PRO A 207 -27.06 -9.08 11.94
N ALA A 208 -28.05 -8.30 12.37
CA ALA A 208 -29.11 -7.81 11.51
C ALA A 208 -28.62 -6.70 10.57
N ARG A 209 -27.57 -6.00 10.95
CA ARG A 209 -27.05 -4.83 10.25
C ARG A 209 -25.73 -5.10 9.53
N TYR A 210 -24.83 -5.86 10.13
CA TYR A 210 -23.48 -6.07 9.64
C TYR A 210 -23.24 -7.50 9.18
N HIS A 211 -22.54 -7.62 8.09
CA HIS A 211 -21.94 -8.86 7.60
C HIS A 211 -20.41 -8.73 7.69
N CYS A 212 -19.79 -9.57 8.49
CA CYS A 212 -18.35 -9.58 8.71
C CYS A 212 -17.66 -10.50 7.69
N ILE A 213 -16.64 -10.00 7.00
CA ILE A 213 -15.85 -10.76 6.04
C ILE A 213 -14.39 -10.80 6.52
N LEU A 214 -13.91 -11.99 6.86
CA LEU A 214 -12.54 -12.20 7.29
C LEU A 214 -11.65 -12.41 6.06
N THR A 215 -10.52 -11.71 6.02
CA THR A 215 -9.53 -11.81 4.93
C THR A 215 -8.14 -12.10 5.46
N GLY A 216 -7.31 -12.69 4.65
CA GLY A 216 -5.91 -13.03 4.96
C GLY A 216 -5.35 -14.06 3.99
N THR A 217 -4.06 -14.30 4.05
CA THR A 217 -3.40 -15.42 3.38
C THR A 217 -3.85 -16.76 3.98
N ALA A 218 -3.57 -17.87 3.32
CA ALA A 218 -3.87 -19.21 3.85
C ALA A 218 -3.17 -19.47 5.21
N ALA A 219 -1.93 -18.99 5.37
CA ALA A 219 -1.18 -19.11 6.61
C ALA A 219 -1.81 -18.29 7.76
N GLU A 220 -2.23 -17.05 7.48
CA GLU A 220 -2.94 -16.20 8.43
C GLU A 220 -4.30 -16.79 8.81
N ALA A 221 -5.03 -17.35 7.84
CA ALA A 221 -6.30 -18.02 8.08
C ALA A 221 -6.16 -19.21 9.03
N GLY A 222 -5.12 -20.01 8.88
CA GLY A 222 -4.79 -21.11 9.79
C GLY A 222 -4.53 -20.66 11.23
N GLN A 223 -4.12 -19.40 11.43
CA GLN A 223 -3.94 -18.82 12.78
C GLN A 223 -5.25 -18.26 13.34
N TYR A 224 -5.93 -17.36 12.61
CA TYR A 224 -7.09 -16.67 13.15
C TYR A 224 -8.32 -17.57 13.31
N ARG A 225 -8.47 -18.64 12.50
CA ARG A 225 -9.57 -19.64 12.65
C ARG A 225 -9.59 -20.33 14.02
N LYS A 226 -8.45 -20.36 14.71
CA LYS A 226 -8.33 -20.96 16.05
C LYS A 226 -8.92 -20.06 17.15
N VAL A 227 -9.15 -18.76 16.86
CA VAL A 227 -9.53 -17.77 17.85
C VAL A 227 -10.81 -17.03 17.46
N LEU A 228 -10.97 -16.69 16.17
CA LEU A 228 -12.12 -15.92 15.72
C LEU A 228 -13.35 -16.81 15.51
N PRO A 229 -14.56 -16.30 15.80
CA PRO A 229 -15.82 -17.04 15.70
C PRO A 229 -16.28 -17.17 14.25
N VAL A 230 -15.54 -17.92 13.43
CA VAL A 230 -15.77 -18.09 11.98
C VAL A 230 -17.06 -18.83 11.63
N GLY A 231 -17.69 -19.52 12.60
CA GLY A 231 -18.93 -20.28 12.42
C GLY A 231 -20.22 -19.46 12.62
N LEU A 232 -20.12 -18.17 12.94
CA LEU A 232 -21.31 -17.33 13.14
C LEU A 232 -22.00 -17.03 11.80
N PRO A 233 -23.37 -16.99 11.75
CA PRO A 233 -24.12 -16.81 10.49
C PRO A 233 -23.81 -15.50 9.73
N HIS A 234 -23.38 -14.47 10.44
CA HIS A 234 -23.01 -13.17 9.88
C HIS A 234 -21.51 -13.02 9.60
N VAL A 235 -20.75 -14.11 9.66
CA VAL A 235 -19.30 -14.13 9.40
C VAL A 235 -19.01 -15.01 8.18
N THR A 236 -18.32 -14.45 7.21
CA THR A 236 -17.79 -15.18 6.06
C THR A 236 -16.26 -15.17 6.09
N ASP A 237 -15.67 -16.36 6.05
CA ASP A 237 -14.21 -16.52 6.00
C ASP A 237 -13.72 -16.71 4.56
N THR A 238 -12.94 -15.75 4.07
CA THR A 238 -12.32 -15.77 2.72
C THR A 238 -10.81 -16.00 2.77
N GLY A 239 -10.24 -16.24 3.94
CA GLY A 239 -8.80 -16.41 4.12
C GLY A 239 -8.19 -17.52 3.26
N GLY A 240 -7.21 -17.16 2.46
CA GLY A 240 -6.52 -18.05 1.51
C GLY A 240 -7.29 -18.34 0.22
N LYS A 241 -8.47 -17.74 0.00
CA LYS A 241 -9.34 -18.06 -1.15
C LYS A 241 -9.26 -17.05 -2.29
N LEU A 242 -8.69 -15.86 -2.05
CA LEU A 242 -8.73 -14.76 -3.01
C LEU A 242 -7.34 -14.41 -3.50
N PRO A 243 -7.09 -14.43 -4.82
CA PRO A 243 -5.96 -13.73 -5.41
C PRO A 243 -6.12 -12.22 -5.20
N LEU A 244 -5.04 -11.45 -5.35
CA LEU A 244 -5.04 -10.01 -5.02
C LEU A 244 -6.09 -9.22 -5.82
N ALA A 245 -6.31 -9.52 -7.09
CA ALA A 245 -7.31 -8.85 -7.92
C ALA A 245 -8.73 -9.02 -7.35
N ASP A 246 -9.08 -10.24 -6.93
CA ASP A 246 -10.37 -10.54 -6.31
C ASP A 246 -10.49 -9.92 -4.92
N LEU A 247 -9.40 -9.88 -4.14
CA LEU A 247 -9.38 -9.15 -2.87
C LEU A 247 -9.61 -7.64 -3.07
N MET A 248 -9.02 -7.03 -4.09
CA MET A 248 -9.27 -5.63 -4.44
C MET A 248 -10.73 -5.40 -4.82
N ALA A 249 -11.32 -6.30 -5.61
CA ALA A 249 -12.73 -6.24 -5.99
C ALA A 249 -13.66 -6.40 -4.77
N LEU A 250 -13.34 -7.33 -3.86
CA LEU A 250 -14.08 -7.51 -2.61
C LEU A 250 -14.00 -6.25 -1.73
N ILE A 251 -12.81 -5.68 -1.59
CA ILE A 251 -12.60 -4.44 -0.82
C ILE A 251 -13.44 -3.31 -1.43
N GLY A 252 -13.35 -3.09 -2.75
CA GLY A 252 -14.07 -2.01 -3.42
C GLY A 252 -15.60 -2.15 -3.40
N ALA A 253 -16.11 -3.38 -3.22
CA ALA A 253 -17.54 -3.68 -3.10
C ALA A 253 -18.04 -3.76 -1.64
N SER A 254 -17.17 -3.52 -0.66
CA SER A 254 -17.50 -3.53 0.76
C SER A 254 -17.70 -2.12 1.31
N ASP A 255 -18.39 -1.99 2.45
CA ASP A 255 -18.71 -0.71 3.06
C ASP A 255 -17.59 -0.18 3.96
N ALA A 256 -16.83 -1.07 4.60
CA ALA A 256 -15.68 -0.68 5.41
C ALA A 256 -14.62 -1.78 5.50
N LEU A 257 -13.38 -1.36 5.83
CA LEU A 257 -12.28 -2.25 6.16
C LEU A 257 -11.61 -1.82 7.46
N VAL A 258 -11.38 -2.79 8.35
CA VAL A 258 -10.64 -2.61 9.61
C VAL A 258 -9.39 -3.46 9.59
N ALA A 259 -8.23 -2.84 9.77
CA ALA A 259 -6.95 -3.54 9.87
C ALA A 259 -5.89 -2.72 10.60
N ALA A 260 -4.84 -3.37 11.06
CA ALA A 260 -3.59 -2.68 11.35
C ALA A 260 -2.92 -2.21 10.04
N SER A 261 -1.76 -1.54 10.12
CA SER A 261 -1.02 -1.07 8.94
C SER A 261 -0.61 -2.25 8.03
N THR A 262 -1.41 -2.52 7.00
CA THR A 262 -1.28 -3.64 6.05
C THR A 262 -1.56 -3.18 4.62
N GLY A 263 -1.19 -3.99 3.63
CA GLY A 263 -1.51 -3.71 2.23
C GLY A 263 -3.00 -3.51 1.96
N PRO A 264 -3.90 -4.41 2.43
CA PRO A 264 -5.36 -4.25 2.29
C PRO A 264 -5.92 -2.96 2.88
N LEU A 265 -5.37 -2.46 4.01
CA LEU A 265 -5.74 -1.16 4.57
C LEU A 265 -5.50 -0.01 3.58
N HIS A 266 -4.32 0.00 2.95
CA HIS A 266 -3.97 1.03 1.97
C HIS A 266 -4.81 0.91 0.70
N ILE A 267 -5.12 -0.31 0.24
CA ILE A 267 -6.03 -0.55 -0.89
C ILE A 267 -7.42 0.01 -0.58
N ALA A 268 -7.98 -0.28 0.59
CA ALA A 268 -9.31 0.19 0.99
C ALA A 268 -9.40 1.72 0.96
N ALA A 269 -8.41 2.41 1.53
CA ALA A 269 -8.33 3.85 1.50
C ALA A 269 -8.19 4.41 0.08
N ALA A 270 -7.33 3.78 -0.75
CA ALA A 270 -7.11 4.18 -2.14
C ALA A 270 -8.35 3.99 -3.01
N LEU A 271 -9.18 2.98 -2.74
CA LEU A 271 -10.47 2.73 -3.39
C LEU A 271 -11.61 3.60 -2.84
N GLY A 272 -11.36 4.37 -1.77
CA GLY A 272 -12.29 5.35 -1.21
C GLY A 272 -13.39 4.80 -0.32
N ILE A 273 -13.33 3.52 0.10
CA ILE A 273 -14.25 2.97 1.09
C ILE A 273 -13.87 3.41 2.51
N ARG A 274 -14.79 3.33 3.46
CA ARG A 274 -14.49 3.61 4.86
C ARG A 274 -13.39 2.71 5.38
N THR A 275 -12.29 3.31 5.83
CA THR A 275 -11.09 2.59 6.22
C THR A 275 -10.70 2.96 7.64
N ILE A 276 -10.61 1.95 8.53
CA ILE A 276 -10.25 2.14 9.94
C ILE A 276 -8.90 1.48 10.19
N GLY A 277 -7.86 2.29 10.25
CA GLY A 277 -6.48 1.86 10.48
C GLY A 277 -6.11 1.88 11.97
N LEU A 278 -5.62 0.76 12.47
CA LEU A 278 -5.18 0.59 13.84
C LEU A 278 -3.66 0.69 13.92
N PHE A 279 -3.16 1.64 14.71
CA PHE A 279 -1.73 1.97 14.71
C PHE A 279 -1.12 2.00 16.09
N SER A 280 0.15 1.59 16.14
CA SER A 280 1.06 1.94 17.23
C SER A 280 1.72 3.29 16.91
N LEU A 281 2.10 4.06 17.93
CA LEU A 281 2.90 5.27 17.77
C LEU A 281 4.41 4.96 17.59
N GLN A 282 4.79 3.70 17.54
CA GLN A 282 6.17 3.26 17.37
C GLN A 282 6.76 3.70 16.03
N ARG A 283 7.91 4.35 16.06
CA ARG A 283 8.67 4.67 14.84
C ARG A 283 9.44 3.43 14.33
N PRO A 284 9.55 3.24 13.02
CA PRO A 284 9.08 4.09 11.90
C PRO A 284 7.68 3.74 11.36
N ILE A 285 6.89 2.92 12.09
CA ILE A 285 5.60 2.37 11.64
C ILE A 285 4.37 3.14 12.18
N HIS A 286 4.58 4.36 12.66
CA HIS A 286 3.53 5.23 13.20
C HIS A 286 2.63 5.82 12.10
N PRO A 287 1.41 6.29 12.43
CA PRO A 287 0.45 6.80 11.44
C PRO A 287 0.94 8.05 10.69
N GLY A 288 1.75 8.90 11.30
CA GLY A 288 2.34 10.06 10.60
C GLY A 288 3.13 9.68 9.34
N ARG A 289 3.61 8.41 9.26
CA ARG A 289 4.28 7.89 8.08
C ARG A 289 3.39 6.97 7.24
N TRP A 290 2.51 6.19 7.86
CA TRP A 290 1.79 5.09 7.24
C TRP A 290 0.27 5.15 7.40
N ALA A 291 -0.31 6.31 7.74
CA ALA A 291 -1.76 6.43 7.73
C ALA A 291 -2.31 6.00 6.35
N PRO A 292 -3.49 5.36 6.30
CA PRO A 292 -4.14 5.11 5.03
C PRO A 292 -4.48 6.44 4.36
N LEU A 293 -4.15 6.55 3.07
CA LEU A 293 -4.38 7.75 2.28
C LEU A 293 -5.65 7.59 1.45
N GLY A 294 -6.71 8.29 1.80
CA GLY A 294 -8.02 8.18 1.16
C GLY A 294 -9.03 9.19 1.71
N ARG A 295 -10.19 9.31 1.06
CA ARG A 295 -11.22 10.31 1.41
C ARG A 295 -11.93 10.00 2.74
N ASP A 296 -12.15 8.71 3.04
CA ASP A 296 -12.83 8.26 4.27
C ASP A 296 -11.91 7.32 5.08
N ALA A 297 -10.72 7.83 5.38
CA ALA A 297 -9.69 7.10 6.10
C ALA A 297 -9.57 7.60 7.54
N HIS A 298 -9.75 6.69 8.50
CA HIS A 298 -9.69 6.95 9.93
C HIS A 298 -8.51 6.22 10.56
N VAL A 299 -7.87 6.85 11.53
CA VAL A 299 -6.76 6.28 12.29
C VAL A 299 -7.12 6.22 13.76
N LEU A 300 -6.99 5.05 14.33
CA LEU A 300 -7.06 4.84 15.78
C LEU A 300 -5.68 4.51 16.34
N VAL A 301 -5.33 5.21 17.39
CA VAL A 301 -4.16 4.95 18.24
C VAL A 301 -4.61 4.79 19.69
N ASN A 302 -3.79 4.19 20.50
CA ASN A 302 -4.01 4.24 21.95
C ASN A 302 -3.72 5.65 22.46
N ASP A 303 -4.66 6.24 23.19
CA ASP A 303 -4.59 7.60 23.75
C ASP A 303 -3.66 7.68 24.97
N GLY A 304 -3.27 6.55 25.55
CA GLY A 304 -2.35 6.49 26.68
C GLY A 304 -0.92 6.91 26.31
N HIS A 305 -0.28 7.71 27.13
CA HIS A 305 1.13 8.01 27.01
C HIS A 305 1.95 6.72 27.16
N CYS A 306 2.54 6.25 26.06
CA CYS A 306 3.41 5.09 26.06
C CYS A 306 4.89 5.52 26.07
N ALA A 307 5.56 5.40 27.22
CA ALA A 307 6.97 5.71 27.35
C ALA A 307 7.87 4.90 26.40
N LYS A 308 7.46 3.68 26.01
CA LYS A 308 8.16 2.86 25.00
C LYS A 308 8.02 3.46 23.60
N CYS A 309 6.81 3.86 23.21
CA CYS A 309 6.57 4.50 21.90
C CYS A 309 7.33 5.81 21.75
N ALA A 310 7.36 6.64 22.81
CA ALA A 310 8.12 7.89 22.82
C ALA A 310 9.63 7.68 22.56
N LYS A 311 10.16 6.52 22.99
CA LYS A 311 11.56 6.10 22.76
C LYS A 311 11.75 5.30 21.45
N GLY A 312 10.70 5.13 20.63
CA GLY A 312 10.74 4.31 19.40
C GLY A 312 10.88 2.81 19.65
N LEU A 313 10.59 2.34 20.86
CA LEU A 313 10.65 0.93 21.22
C LEU A 313 9.35 0.22 20.90
N ALA A 314 9.42 -1.09 20.66
CA ALA A 314 8.24 -1.93 20.43
C ALA A 314 7.30 -1.87 21.66
N CYS A 315 6.02 -1.66 21.41
CA CYS A 315 5.02 -1.62 22.46
C CYS A 315 3.70 -2.25 21.99
N ASP A 316 2.94 -2.78 22.96
CA ASP A 316 1.63 -3.38 22.74
C ASP A 316 0.48 -2.35 22.80
N GLY A 317 0.77 -1.06 22.71
CA GLY A 317 -0.24 0.00 22.80
C GLY A 317 -1.40 -0.16 21.81
N ILE A 318 -1.13 -0.68 20.61
CA ILE A 318 -2.18 -0.98 19.63
C ILE A 318 -3.23 -1.97 20.17
N LYS A 319 -2.85 -2.94 21.01
CA LYS A 319 -3.76 -3.92 21.61
C LYS A 319 -4.72 -3.30 22.63
N GLN A 320 -4.43 -2.10 23.10
CA GLN A 320 -5.25 -1.37 24.09
C GLN A 320 -6.34 -0.51 23.41
N ILE A 321 -6.38 -0.43 22.08
CA ILE A 321 -7.47 0.23 21.36
C ILE A 321 -8.73 -0.58 21.58
N ALA A 322 -9.74 0.00 22.25
CA ALA A 322 -10.98 -0.69 22.57
C ALA A 322 -11.80 -1.00 21.30
N PRO A 323 -12.35 -2.23 21.14
CA PRO A 323 -13.21 -2.58 20.01
C PRO A 323 -14.43 -1.66 19.84
N GLU A 324 -14.95 -1.11 20.90
CA GLU A 324 -16.05 -0.15 20.92
C GLU A 324 -15.71 1.14 20.16
N ARG A 325 -14.45 1.57 20.19
CA ARG A 325 -13.97 2.74 19.40
C ARG A 325 -13.97 2.43 17.91
N VAL A 326 -13.66 1.19 17.53
CA VAL A 326 -13.74 0.74 16.13
C VAL A 326 -15.19 0.69 15.69
N LEU A 327 -16.08 0.07 16.50
CA LEU A 327 -17.51 0.00 16.23
C LEU A 327 -18.14 1.38 16.00
N ALA A 328 -17.75 2.39 16.80
CA ALA A 328 -18.25 3.76 16.68
C ALA A 328 -17.92 4.44 15.35
N LEU A 329 -16.87 3.98 14.65
CA LEU A 329 -16.44 4.50 13.34
C LEU A 329 -17.01 3.71 12.16
N LEU A 330 -17.67 2.57 12.38
CA LEU A 330 -18.29 1.82 11.30
C LEU A 330 -19.46 2.59 10.66
N PRO A 331 -19.78 2.35 9.38
CA PRO A 331 -20.90 3.01 8.71
C PRO A 331 -22.22 2.65 9.40
N ARG A 332 -23.15 3.61 9.42
CA ARG A 332 -24.46 3.48 10.10
C ARG A 332 -25.58 3.31 9.09
#